data_4233ab9313712bd4b141384d3fbe25bc
#
_entry.id   4233ab9313712bd4b141384d3fbe25bc
#
_cell.length_a   1.000
_cell.length_b   1.000
_cell.length_c   1.000
_cell.angle_alpha   90.00
_cell.angle_beta   90.00
_cell.angle_gamma   90.00
#
_symmetry.space_group_name_H-M   'P 1'
#
loop_
_entity.id
_entity.type
_entity.pdbx_description
1 polymer ?
#
loop_
_entity_poly.entity_id
_entity_poly.type
_entity_poly.pdbx_seq_one_letter_code
_entity_poly.pdbx_strand_id
1 'polypeptide(L)'
;MKLGVFTALFAGLTLDQVIDKVTAAGLDAVEIGTGAYPGAAHIDVESLLSSKAKAKAYKTKLADAGLTISALSCHGNPIHPDKAMAKDHDEVFRKTVRVAELLGVGVVNTFSGCPGDSDLSKAPNWITCAWPPDFLKTLDWQWEKKVIPYWTRAGKFAKDHGVRVALESHPGFVVYNVETALKLRSAVGKQIGVNFDPSHLFWQGVDVPAAIHALGDAIFHFHAKDVALDRNNVRVNGVIDAKSYTQMAERSWLFRTVGWGHGATEWAEIMSALRLIGYDHVVSIEHEDALASVDEGFANAVKFLRPLILREQPAEAWWV
;
A
#
# COMPACT_ATOMS: atom_id res chain seq x y z
N MET A 1 -8.68 2.24 -16.04
CA MET A 1 -8.42 2.34 -14.57
C MET A 1 -9.51 3.15 -13.88
N LYS A 2 -9.74 2.93 -12.59
CA LYS A 2 -10.68 3.66 -11.73
C LYS A 2 -9.93 4.55 -10.76
N LEU A 3 -10.57 5.60 -10.25
CA LEU A 3 -10.03 6.43 -9.18
C LEU A 3 -10.73 6.08 -7.87
N GLY A 4 -9.96 5.84 -6.82
CA GLY A 4 -10.45 5.49 -5.50
C GLY A 4 -9.71 6.24 -4.39
N VAL A 5 -10.02 5.88 -3.15
CA VAL A 5 -9.36 6.44 -1.97
C VAL A 5 -9.22 5.40 -0.86
N PHE A 6 -8.09 5.41 -0.18
CA PHE A 6 -7.89 4.67 1.06
C PHE A 6 -8.60 5.42 2.21
N THR A 7 -9.63 4.81 2.77
CA THR A 7 -10.53 5.50 3.72
C THR A 7 -9.90 5.76 5.08
N ALA A 8 -8.72 5.22 5.38
CA ALA A 8 -8.02 5.46 6.65
C ALA A 8 -7.82 6.96 6.93
N LEU A 9 -7.65 7.78 5.89
CA LEU A 9 -7.55 9.24 6.03
C LEU A 9 -8.82 9.88 6.64
N PHE A 10 -9.97 9.21 6.58
CA PHE A 10 -11.25 9.66 7.11
C PHE A 10 -11.65 8.95 8.41
N ALA A 11 -10.69 8.45 9.20
CA ALA A 11 -10.98 7.65 10.41
C ALA A 11 -11.91 8.33 11.43
N GLY A 12 -12.03 9.66 11.40
CA GLY A 12 -12.97 10.42 12.24
C GLY A 12 -14.42 10.48 11.71
N LEU A 13 -14.70 9.95 10.51
CA LEU A 13 -16.03 9.93 9.91
C LEU A 13 -16.67 8.55 10.04
N THR A 14 -17.99 8.48 10.01
CA THR A 14 -18.72 7.21 9.86
C THR A 14 -18.61 6.68 8.42
N LEU A 15 -18.90 5.40 8.21
CA LEU A 15 -18.92 4.82 6.86
C LEU A 15 -19.89 5.57 5.93
N ASP A 16 -21.05 5.99 6.43
CA ASP A 16 -22.05 6.74 5.63
C ASP A 16 -21.48 8.09 5.19
N GLN A 17 -20.86 8.83 6.10
CA GLN A 17 -20.21 10.11 5.77
C GLN A 17 -19.06 9.93 4.77
N VAL A 18 -18.31 8.82 4.87
CA VAL A 18 -17.26 8.50 3.88
C VAL A 18 -17.87 8.21 2.52
N ILE A 19 -18.95 7.43 2.46
CA ILE A 19 -19.68 7.15 1.21
C ILE A 19 -20.14 8.45 0.56
N ASP A 20 -20.82 9.33 1.33
CA ASP A 20 -21.30 10.62 0.83
C ASP A 20 -20.15 11.49 0.29
N LYS A 21 -19.03 11.55 1.02
CA LYS A 21 -17.85 12.33 0.63
C LYS A 21 -17.18 11.81 -0.64
N VAL A 22 -17.02 10.50 -0.73
CA VAL A 22 -16.35 9.83 -1.86
C VAL A 22 -17.22 9.90 -3.13
N THR A 23 -18.53 9.70 -3.00
CA THR A 23 -19.48 9.83 -4.12
C THR A 23 -19.63 11.27 -4.58
N ALA A 24 -19.71 12.24 -3.66
CA ALA A 24 -19.73 13.68 -4.01
C ALA A 24 -18.44 14.10 -4.75
N ALA A 25 -17.31 13.49 -4.40
CA ALA A 25 -16.06 13.68 -5.11
C ALA A 25 -15.99 12.92 -6.45
N GLY A 26 -16.99 12.10 -6.79
CA GLY A 26 -17.07 11.34 -8.06
C GLY A 26 -15.99 10.29 -8.20
N LEU A 27 -15.64 9.60 -7.13
CA LEU A 27 -14.74 8.46 -7.16
C LEU A 27 -15.51 7.15 -7.42
N ASP A 28 -14.78 6.13 -7.88
CA ASP A 28 -15.34 4.84 -8.31
C ASP A 28 -15.14 3.73 -7.25
N ALA A 29 -14.23 3.95 -6.30
CA ALA A 29 -13.81 2.88 -5.39
C ALA A 29 -13.34 3.41 -4.03
N VAL A 30 -13.40 2.51 -3.05
CA VAL A 30 -12.80 2.69 -1.72
C VAL A 30 -11.88 1.53 -1.39
N GLU A 31 -10.80 1.83 -0.70
CA GLU A 31 -9.95 0.87 -0.01
C GLU A 31 -10.24 0.98 1.49
N ILE A 32 -10.42 -0.16 2.16
CA ILE A 32 -10.92 -0.17 3.54
C ILE A 32 -9.86 -0.74 4.49
N GLY A 33 -9.47 0.03 5.50
CA GLY A 33 -8.65 -0.44 6.60
C GLY A 33 -9.42 -1.44 7.48
N THR A 34 -8.79 -2.56 7.84
CA THR A 34 -9.40 -3.68 8.57
C THR A 34 -8.71 -4.02 9.89
N GLY A 35 -7.71 -3.24 10.29
CA GLY A 35 -6.96 -3.41 11.53
C GLY A 35 -5.46 -3.13 11.35
N ALA A 36 -4.66 -3.45 12.36
CA ALA A 36 -3.25 -3.11 12.49
C ALA A 36 -3.02 -1.59 12.37
N TYR A 37 -2.01 -1.11 11.62
CA TYR A 37 -1.69 0.34 11.58
C TYR A 37 -2.82 1.21 11.00
N PRO A 38 -3.53 0.81 9.93
CA PRO A 38 -4.64 1.61 9.40
C PRO A 38 -5.86 1.72 10.32
N GLY A 39 -6.00 0.81 11.29
CA GLY A 39 -7.24 0.66 12.04
C GLY A 39 -8.39 0.08 11.21
N ALA A 40 -9.60 0.07 11.78
CA ALA A 40 -10.80 -0.50 11.18
C ALA A 40 -12.03 0.42 11.35
N ALA A 41 -11.83 1.73 11.16
CA ALA A 41 -12.86 2.74 11.46
C ALA A 41 -14.17 2.56 10.67
N HIS A 42 -14.09 1.96 9.47
CA HIS A 42 -15.22 1.88 8.54
C HIS A 42 -15.74 0.44 8.33
N ILE A 43 -15.25 -0.52 9.12
CA ILE A 43 -15.65 -1.93 9.00
C ILE A 43 -15.60 -2.61 10.37
N ASP A 44 -16.64 -3.38 10.68
CA ASP A 44 -16.65 -4.29 11.84
C ASP A 44 -16.32 -5.72 11.38
N VAL A 45 -15.04 -6.04 11.37
CA VAL A 45 -14.48 -7.31 10.89
C VAL A 45 -15.13 -8.51 11.60
N GLU A 46 -15.27 -8.46 12.93
CA GLU A 46 -15.85 -9.57 13.71
C GLU A 46 -17.33 -9.79 13.38
N SER A 47 -18.07 -8.70 13.22
CA SER A 47 -19.48 -8.76 12.84
C SER A 47 -19.66 -9.38 11.45
N LEU A 48 -18.81 -9.01 10.48
CA LEU A 48 -18.88 -9.59 9.13
C LEU A 48 -18.49 -11.07 9.12
N LEU A 49 -17.49 -11.47 9.86
CA LEU A 49 -17.06 -12.87 10.00
C LEU A 49 -18.15 -13.74 10.65
N SER A 50 -18.94 -13.16 11.56
CA SER A 50 -20.01 -13.89 12.27
C SER A 50 -21.27 -14.08 11.43
N SER A 51 -21.47 -13.33 10.33
CA SER A 51 -22.71 -13.34 9.56
C SER A 51 -22.55 -13.01 8.08
N LYS A 52 -22.78 -14.00 7.23
CA LYS A 52 -22.82 -13.79 5.76
C LYS A 52 -23.84 -12.73 5.34
N ALA A 53 -24.96 -12.61 6.07
CA ALA A 53 -25.99 -11.60 5.78
C ALA A 53 -25.44 -10.19 6.03
N LYS A 54 -24.71 -9.97 7.13
CA LYS A 54 -24.06 -8.69 7.42
C LYS A 54 -22.98 -8.36 6.38
N ALA A 55 -22.16 -9.34 6.00
CA ALA A 55 -21.16 -9.16 4.94
C ALA A 55 -21.81 -8.75 3.61
N LYS A 56 -22.90 -9.43 3.23
CA LYS A 56 -23.69 -9.08 2.05
C LYS A 56 -24.26 -7.64 2.15
N ALA A 57 -24.86 -7.28 3.28
CA ALA A 57 -25.42 -5.96 3.49
C ALA A 57 -24.35 -4.85 3.39
N TYR A 58 -23.17 -5.07 3.98
CA TYR A 58 -22.04 -4.16 3.89
C TYR A 58 -21.61 -3.95 2.43
N LYS A 59 -21.42 -5.05 1.67
CA LYS A 59 -21.06 -4.98 0.25
C LYS A 59 -22.15 -4.26 -0.56
N THR A 60 -23.42 -4.59 -0.34
CA THR A 60 -24.56 -3.98 -1.04
C THR A 60 -24.61 -2.48 -0.77
N LYS A 61 -24.41 -2.04 0.47
CA LYS A 61 -24.41 -0.62 0.83
C LYS A 61 -23.40 0.21 0.00
N LEU A 62 -22.19 -0.31 -0.21
CA LEU A 62 -21.19 0.36 -1.04
C LEU A 62 -21.55 0.29 -2.54
N ALA A 63 -22.06 -0.86 -2.99
CA ALA A 63 -22.47 -1.05 -4.39
C ALA A 63 -23.67 -0.17 -4.78
N ASP A 64 -24.65 0.00 -3.88
CA ASP A 64 -25.82 0.87 -4.10
C ASP A 64 -25.40 2.35 -4.22
N ALA A 65 -24.28 2.74 -3.60
CA ALA A 65 -23.66 4.05 -3.77
C ALA A 65 -22.74 4.14 -5.01
N GLY A 66 -22.69 3.10 -5.86
CA GLY A 66 -21.84 3.05 -7.05
C GLY A 66 -20.35 2.79 -6.75
N LEU A 67 -20.00 2.42 -5.51
CA LEU A 67 -18.62 2.21 -5.09
C LEU A 67 -18.22 0.73 -5.11
N THR A 68 -17.01 0.46 -5.60
CA THR A 68 -16.38 -0.85 -5.48
C THR A 68 -15.34 -0.85 -4.36
N ILE A 69 -15.14 -2.00 -3.68
CA ILE A 69 -14.03 -2.16 -2.73
C ILE A 69 -12.80 -2.60 -3.55
N SER A 70 -11.78 -1.75 -3.61
CA SER A 70 -10.56 -2.04 -4.38
C SER A 70 -9.65 -3.04 -3.70
N ALA A 71 -9.48 -2.91 -2.39
CA ALA A 71 -8.69 -3.78 -1.54
C ALA A 71 -9.16 -3.65 -0.08
N LEU A 72 -8.82 -4.64 0.74
CA LEU A 72 -8.83 -4.53 2.19
C LEU A 72 -7.40 -4.38 2.69
N SER A 73 -7.17 -3.46 3.64
CA SER A 73 -5.83 -3.06 4.05
C SER A 73 -5.60 -3.28 5.53
N CYS A 74 -4.57 -4.09 5.83
CA CYS A 74 -4.17 -4.46 7.18
C CYS A 74 -2.65 -4.35 7.36
N HIS A 75 -2.09 -3.20 6.97
CA HIS A 75 -0.66 -2.94 7.10
C HIS A 75 -0.20 -3.20 8.53
N GLY A 76 0.77 -4.12 8.68
CA GLY A 76 1.24 -4.57 9.97
C GLY A 76 2.60 -5.27 9.90
N ASN A 77 3.12 -5.70 11.04
CA ASN A 77 4.37 -6.44 11.12
C ASN A 77 4.14 -7.85 11.75
N PRO A 78 3.73 -8.84 10.96
CA PRO A 78 3.41 -10.18 11.47
C PRO A 78 4.66 -11.00 11.84
N ILE A 79 5.85 -10.47 11.59
CA ILE A 79 7.14 -11.07 11.98
C ILE A 79 7.91 -10.18 12.96
N HIS A 80 7.20 -9.28 13.65
CA HIS A 80 7.78 -8.41 14.67
C HIS A 80 8.50 -9.22 15.75
N PRO A 81 9.64 -8.74 16.30
CA PRO A 81 10.34 -9.41 17.39
C PRO A 81 9.50 -9.57 18.65
N ASP A 82 8.64 -8.60 18.96
CA ASP A 82 7.60 -8.76 19.98
C ASP A 82 6.55 -9.76 19.50
N LYS A 83 6.51 -10.91 20.16
CA LYS A 83 5.63 -12.03 19.78
C LYS A 83 4.14 -11.72 19.93
N ALA A 84 3.76 -10.83 20.86
CA ALA A 84 2.36 -10.44 21.04
C ALA A 84 1.90 -9.57 19.87
N MET A 85 2.72 -8.59 19.46
CA MET A 85 2.46 -7.77 18.28
C MET A 85 2.46 -8.60 16.99
N ALA A 86 3.43 -9.50 16.82
CA ALA A 86 3.48 -10.39 15.66
C ALA A 86 2.23 -11.27 15.55
N LYS A 87 1.77 -11.83 16.67
CA LYS A 87 0.55 -12.63 16.73
C LYS A 87 -0.69 -11.80 16.39
N ASP A 88 -0.83 -10.63 16.99
CA ASP A 88 -1.96 -9.73 16.73
C ASP A 88 -2.05 -9.35 15.24
N HIS A 89 -0.94 -8.94 14.64
CA HIS A 89 -0.89 -8.58 13.23
C HIS A 89 -1.13 -9.78 12.29
N ASP A 90 -0.69 -11.01 12.64
CA ASP A 90 -1.04 -12.22 11.87
C ASP A 90 -2.53 -12.56 12.00
N GLU A 91 -3.12 -12.40 13.19
CA GLU A 91 -4.56 -12.60 13.39
C GLU A 91 -5.39 -11.59 12.58
N VAL A 92 -5.02 -10.32 12.60
CA VAL A 92 -5.65 -9.28 11.77
C VAL A 92 -5.55 -9.64 10.30
N PHE A 93 -4.36 -10.01 9.80
CA PHE A 93 -4.18 -10.43 8.40
C PHE A 93 -5.10 -11.60 8.04
N ARG A 94 -5.15 -12.64 8.86
CA ARG A 94 -6.00 -13.82 8.61
C ARG A 94 -7.49 -13.49 8.61
N LYS A 95 -7.95 -12.64 9.53
CA LYS A 95 -9.32 -12.15 9.56
C LYS A 95 -9.65 -11.33 8.31
N THR A 96 -8.72 -10.45 7.91
CA THR A 96 -8.86 -9.63 6.68
C THR A 96 -9.00 -10.50 5.44
N VAL A 97 -8.19 -11.54 5.29
CA VAL A 97 -8.30 -12.49 4.15
C VAL A 97 -9.67 -13.17 4.13
N ARG A 98 -10.19 -13.63 5.27
CA ARG A 98 -11.53 -14.23 5.34
C ARG A 98 -12.65 -13.25 5.01
N VAL A 99 -12.53 -12.00 5.48
CA VAL A 99 -13.51 -10.96 5.14
C VAL A 99 -13.42 -10.63 3.65
N ALA A 100 -12.21 -10.57 3.07
CA ALA A 100 -12.02 -10.36 1.64
C ALA A 100 -12.73 -11.45 0.82
N GLU A 101 -12.61 -12.72 1.18
CA GLU A 101 -13.36 -13.83 0.57
C GLU A 101 -14.87 -13.61 0.67
N LEU A 102 -15.40 -13.29 1.87
CA LEU A 102 -16.83 -13.05 2.08
C LEU A 102 -17.38 -11.87 1.27
N LEU A 103 -16.60 -10.82 1.10
CA LEU A 103 -16.97 -9.64 0.33
C LEU A 103 -16.70 -9.79 -1.17
N GLY A 104 -15.94 -10.83 -1.57
CA GLY A 104 -15.49 -11.03 -2.94
C GLY A 104 -14.44 -9.99 -3.36
N VAL A 105 -13.61 -9.53 -2.43
CA VAL A 105 -12.48 -8.62 -2.67
C VAL A 105 -11.22 -9.45 -2.95
N GLY A 106 -10.64 -9.28 -4.12
CA GLY A 106 -9.55 -10.14 -4.58
C GLY A 106 -8.16 -9.75 -4.09
N VAL A 107 -8.01 -8.63 -3.38
CA VAL A 107 -6.70 -8.09 -2.95
C VAL A 107 -6.72 -7.68 -1.49
N VAL A 108 -5.68 -8.08 -0.77
CA VAL A 108 -5.38 -7.61 0.59
C VAL A 108 -4.03 -6.91 0.58
N ASN A 109 -4.01 -5.64 0.98
CA ASN A 109 -2.81 -4.83 1.13
C ASN A 109 -2.23 -4.97 2.54
N THR A 110 -0.91 -5.10 2.64
CA THR A 110 -0.20 -5.17 3.93
C THR A 110 1.28 -4.88 3.76
N PHE A 111 2.04 -4.84 4.87
CA PHE A 111 3.50 -4.79 4.84
C PHE A 111 4.13 -6.18 4.91
N SER A 112 5.37 -6.29 4.41
CA SER A 112 6.13 -7.54 4.48
C SER A 112 6.53 -7.94 5.91
N GLY A 113 6.53 -6.99 6.81
CA GLY A 113 7.11 -7.10 8.14
C GLY A 113 8.61 -6.83 8.16
N CYS A 114 9.13 -6.62 9.37
CA CYS A 114 10.56 -6.47 9.65
C CYS A 114 10.88 -7.21 10.96
N PRO A 115 11.70 -8.28 10.93
CA PRO A 115 12.15 -8.95 12.13
C PRO A 115 13.30 -8.18 12.82
N GLY A 116 13.74 -8.67 13.95
CA GLY A 116 14.98 -8.19 14.59
C GLY A 116 16.23 -8.79 13.97
N ASP A 117 17.32 -8.77 14.71
CA ASP A 117 18.61 -9.34 14.34
C ASP A 117 18.81 -10.80 14.85
N SER A 118 17.94 -11.24 15.74
CA SER A 118 17.97 -12.57 16.35
C SER A 118 16.61 -12.96 16.93
N ASP A 119 16.48 -14.21 17.41
CA ASP A 119 15.28 -14.68 18.13
C ASP A 119 15.10 -14.03 19.51
N LEU A 120 16.12 -13.35 20.03
CA LEU A 120 16.10 -12.63 21.32
C LEU A 120 15.77 -11.15 21.16
N SER A 121 15.71 -10.64 19.94
CA SER A 121 15.41 -9.22 19.66
C SER A 121 14.06 -8.78 20.23
N LYS A 122 14.00 -7.50 20.58
CA LYS A 122 12.77 -6.85 21.08
C LYS A 122 12.22 -5.80 20.12
N ALA A 123 13.05 -5.32 19.17
CA ALA A 123 12.69 -4.31 18.20
C ALA A 123 13.07 -4.76 16.78
N PRO A 124 12.37 -4.28 15.74
CA PRO A 124 12.73 -4.52 14.36
C PRO A 124 14.13 -3.97 14.04
N ASN A 125 14.82 -4.61 13.10
CA ASN A 125 16.09 -4.14 12.59
C ASN A 125 16.04 -4.11 11.05
N TRP A 126 15.88 -2.91 10.49
CA TRP A 126 15.87 -2.70 9.05
C TRP A 126 17.29 -2.52 8.52
N ILE A 127 17.76 -3.50 7.76
CA ILE A 127 19.13 -3.52 7.21
C ILE A 127 19.14 -2.84 5.84
N THR A 128 19.89 -1.74 5.74
CA THR A 128 20.06 -0.94 4.53
C THR A 128 21.52 -0.72 4.12
N CYS A 129 22.47 -1.34 4.82
CA CYS A 129 23.90 -1.23 4.55
C CYS A 129 24.55 -2.60 4.59
N ALA A 130 25.43 -2.87 3.62
CA ALA A 130 26.12 -4.15 3.48
C ALA A 130 27.34 -4.31 4.41
N TRP A 131 27.78 -3.23 5.04
CA TRP A 131 28.97 -3.22 5.88
C TRP A 131 28.67 -2.54 7.23
N PRO A 132 29.17 -3.04 8.37
CA PRO A 132 30.01 -4.26 8.57
C PRO A 132 29.35 -5.58 8.13
N PRO A 133 30.14 -6.65 7.87
CA PRO A 133 29.60 -7.92 7.34
C PRO A 133 28.53 -8.60 8.20
N ASP A 134 28.41 -8.24 9.47
CA ASP A 134 27.39 -8.76 10.37
C ASP A 134 25.97 -8.36 9.93
N PHE A 135 25.82 -7.21 9.26
CA PHE A 135 24.54 -6.80 8.67
C PHE A 135 24.06 -7.79 7.60
N LEU A 136 24.94 -8.26 6.72
CA LEU A 136 24.58 -9.26 5.70
C LEU A 136 24.18 -10.60 6.32
N LYS A 137 24.89 -11.06 7.36
CA LYS A 137 24.51 -12.29 8.08
C LYS A 137 23.12 -12.15 8.72
N THR A 138 22.84 -11.00 9.32
CA THR A 138 21.53 -10.70 9.89
C THR A 138 20.45 -10.65 8.79
N LEU A 139 20.73 -10.01 7.66
CA LEU A 139 19.82 -9.92 6.52
C LEU A 139 19.49 -11.31 5.97
N ASP A 140 20.48 -12.18 5.77
CA ASP A 140 20.28 -13.56 5.32
C ASP A 140 19.39 -14.33 6.30
N TRP A 141 19.69 -14.23 7.62
CA TRP A 141 18.85 -14.83 8.66
C TRP A 141 17.43 -14.31 8.64
N GLN A 142 17.22 -12.99 8.48
CA GLN A 142 15.88 -12.38 8.37
C GLN A 142 15.09 -12.99 7.21
N TRP A 143 15.71 -13.08 6.02
CA TRP A 143 15.06 -13.63 4.84
C TRP A 143 14.77 -15.12 4.97
N GLU A 144 15.78 -15.92 5.33
CA GLU A 144 15.68 -17.38 5.34
C GLU A 144 14.87 -17.95 6.52
N LYS A 145 14.95 -17.30 7.69
CA LYS A 145 14.36 -17.87 8.91
C LYS A 145 13.04 -17.19 9.30
N LYS A 146 12.77 -15.98 8.80
CA LYS A 146 11.57 -15.23 9.18
C LYS A 146 10.65 -14.92 8.00
N VAL A 147 11.14 -14.19 7.01
CA VAL A 147 10.33 -13.62 5.93
C VAL A 147 9.76 -14.71 5.02
N ILE A 148 10.64 -15.49 4.37
CA ILE A 148 10.22 -16.51 3.42
C ILE A 148 9.35 -17.58 4.10
N PRO A 149 9.72 -18.14 5.28
CA PRO A 149 8.85 -19.12 5.96
C PRO A 149 7.48 -18.57 6.37
N TYR A 150 7.41 -17.31 6.79
CA TYR A 150 6.12 -16.69 7.12
C TYR A 150 5.26 -16.54 5.86
N TRP A 151 5.78 -15.88 4.82
CA TRP A 151 5.01 -15.60 3.61
C TRP A 151 4.68 -16.84 2.79
N THR A 152 5.45 -17.91 2.89
CA THR A 152 5.08 -19.22 2.30
C THR A 152 3.76 -19.71 2.90
N ARG A 153 3.60 -19.65 4.23
CA ARG A 153 2.37 -20.08 4.91
C ARG A 153 1.21 -19.10 4.73
N ALA A 154 1.49 -17.82 4.92
CA ALA A 154 0.51 -16.75 4.83
C ALA A 154 0.00 -16.57 3.39
N GLY A 155 0.89 -16.63 2.40
CA GLY A 155 0.52 -16.57 0.98
C GLY A 155 -0.30 -17.79 0.55
N LYS A 156 0.06 -19.01 1.02
CA LYS A 156 -0.79 -20.19 0.78
C LYS A 156 -2.17 -20.02 1.39
N PHE A 157 -2.26 -19.54 2.61
CA PHE A 157 -3.55 -19.28 3.26
C PHE A 157 -4.39 -18.29 2.45
N ALA A 158 -3.84 -17.17 2.01
CA ALA A 158 -4.56 -16.22 1.18
C ALA A 158 -5.02 -16.84 -0.15
N LYS A 159 -4.14 -17.61 -0.81
CA LYS A 159 -4.46 -18.33 -2.05
C LYS A 159 -5.62 -19.31 -1.86
N ASP A 160 -5.65 -20.05 -0.77
CA ASP A 160 -6.71 -21.03 -0.46
C ASP A 160 -8.09 -20.34 -0.29
N HIS A 161 -8.11 -19.01 0.02
CA HIS A 161 -9.31 -18.17 0.11
C HIS A 161 -9.56 -17.33 -1.17
N GLY A 162 -8.83 -17.58 -2.27
CA GLY A 162 -9.00 -16.84 -3.51
C GLY A 162 -8.49 -15.39 -3.48
N VAL A 163 -7.63 -15.05 -2.50
CA VAL A 163 -7.14 -13.68 -2.27
C VAL A 163 -5.66 -13.57 -2.66
N ARG A 164 -5.31 -12.52 -3.37
CA ARG A 164 -3.92 -12.11 -3.63
C ARG A 164 -3.45 -11.15 -2.53
N VAL A 165 -2.18 -11.25 -2.16
CA VAL A 165 -1.56 -10.35 -1.18
C VAL A 165 -0.70 -9.33 -1.91
N ALA A 166 -1.01 -8.06 -1.73
CA ALA A 166 -0.24 -6.94 -2.26
C ALA A 166 0.60 -6.33 -1.13
N LEU A 167 1.90 -6.56 -1.17
CA LEU A 167 2.83 -6.00 -0.20
C LEU A 167 3.22 -4.59 -0.62
N GLU A 168 3.05 -3.64 0.27
CA GLU A 168 3.57 -2.30 0.04
C GLU A 168 5.07 -2.28 0.27
N SER A 169 5.80 -1.79 -0.75
CA SER A 169 7.25 -1.58 -0.66
C SER A 169 7.52 -0.34 0.19
N HIS A 170 7.79 -0.56 1.49
CA HIS A 170 7.86 0.53 2.47
C HIS A 170 9.19 0.50 3.26
N PRO A 171 9.90 1.63 3.38
CA PRO A 171 11.07 1.76 4.26
C PRO A 171 10.76 1.34 5.69
N GLY A 172 11.72 0.66 6.33
CA GLY A 172 11.49 0.06 7.66
C GLY A 172 10.96 -1.36 7.63
N PHE A 173 10.63 -1.89 6.44
CA PHE A 173 10.24 -3.28 6.21
C PHE A 173 11.22 -3.98 5.27
N VAL A 174 11.24 -5.33 5.25
CA VAL A 174 12.21 -6.08 4.45
C VAL A 174 11.94 -5.99 2.94
N VAL A 175 10.68 -5.76 2.54
CA VAL A 175 10.32 -5.40 1.16
C VAL A 175 10.16 -3.88 1.11
N TYR A 176 11.11 -3.19 0.48
CA TYR A 176 11.15 -1.73 0.41
C TYR A 176 11.47 -1.18 -0.99
N ASN A 177 11.73 -2.07 -1.95
CA ASN A 177 12.00 -1.70 -3.34
C ASN A 177 11.63 -2.85 -4.29
N VAL A 178 11.83 -2.64 -5.59
CA VAL A 178 11.51 -3.60 -6.65
C VAL A 178 12.25 -4.94 -6.46
N GLU A 179 13.54 -4.88 -6.19
CA GLU A 179 14.39 -6.07 -6.03
C GLU A 179 13.90 -6.96 -4.89
N THR A 180 13.65 -6.38 -3.72
CA THR A 180 13.18 -7.12 -2.54
C THR A 180 11.76 -7.67 -2.72
N ALA A 181 10.89 -6.95 -3.44
CA ALA A 181 9.56 -7.42 -3.79
C ALA A 181 9.62 -8.64 -4.72
N LEU A 182 10.41 -8.58 -5.78
CA LEU A 182 10.60 -9.69 -6.72
C LEU A 182 11.31 -10.88 -6.08
N LYS A 183 12.28 -10.64 -5.18
CA LYS A 183 12.94 -11.69 -4.38
C LYS A 183 11.91 -12.48 -3.59
N LEU A 184 11.02 -11.82 -2.85
CA LEU A 184 10.00 -12.51 -2.08
C LEU A 184 8.99 -13.24 -2.98
N ARG A 185 8.48 -12.58 -4.02
CA ARG A 185 7.55 -13.19 -4.99
C ARG A 185 8.14 -14.44 -5.64
N SER A 186 9.42 -14.41 -6.02
CA SER A 186 10.12 -15.57 -6.58
C SER A 186 10.22 -16.73 -5.58
N ALA A 187 10.48 -16.44 -4.30
CA ALA A 187 10.62 -17.45 -3.27
C ALA A 187 9.31 -18.11 -2.85
N VAL A 188 8.18 -17.37 -2.86
CA VAL A 188 6.92 -17.84 -2.26
C VAL A 188 5.77 -18.03 -3.26
N GLY A 189 5.86 -17.44 -4.46
CA GLY A 189 4.90 -17.64 -5.56
C GLY A 189 4.09 -16.39 -5.94
N LYS A 190 3.37 -16.51 -7.05
CA LYS A 190 2.67 -15.41 -7.74
C LYS A 190 1.44 -14.85 -7.00
N GLN A 191 0.96 -15.46 -5.93
CA GLN A 191 -0.10 -14.92 -5.06
C GLN A 191 0.37 -13.73 -4.24
N ILE A 192 1.70 -13.53 -4.10
CA ILE A 192 2.31 -12.34 -3.53
C ILE A 192 2.68 -11.37 -4.64
N GLY A 193 2.26 -10.14 -4.51
CA GLY A 193 2.56 -9.04 -5.40
C GLY A 193 2.76 -7.75 -4.61
N VAL A 194 2.52 -6.63 -5.26
CA VAL A 194 2.83 -5.30 -4.72
C VAL A 194 1.59 -4.43 -4.70
N ASN A 195 1.33 -3.77 -3.58
CA ASN A 195 0.66 -2.50 -3.52
C ASN A 195 1.71 -1.43 -3.83
N PHE A 196 1.66 -0.85 -5.01
CA PHE A 196 2.70 0.05 -5.48
C PHE A 196 2.43 1.47 -4.99
N ASP A 197 3.25 1.94 -4.07
CA ASP A 197 3.26 3.32 -3.60
C ASP A 197 4.53 4.04 -4.07
N PRO A 198 4.42 4.97 -5.04
CA PRO A 198 5.58 5.67 -5.59
C PRO A 198 6.25 6.59 -4.57
N SER A 199 5.52 7.08 -3.56
CA SER A 199 6.07 8.03 -2.60
C SER A 199 7.25 7.47 -1.81
N HIS A 200 7.26 6.16 -1.57
CA HIS A 200 8.36 5.47 -0.91
C HIS A 200 9.57 5.23 -1.81
N LEU A 201 9.39 5.30 -3.12
CA LEU A 201 10.42 5.02 -4.11
C LEU A 201 11.09 6.29 -4.66
N PHE A 202 10.34 7.35 -4.85
CA PHE A 202 10.85 8.62 -5.37
C PHE A 202 12.03 9.16 -4.57
N TRP A 203 11.93 9.23 -3.24
CA TRP A 203 13.01 9.76 -2.41
C TRP A 203 14.25 8.85 -2.38
N GLN A 204 14.10 7.56 -2.71
CA GLN A 204 15.20 6.62 -2.88
C GLN A 204 15.93 6.81 -4.23
N GLY A 205 15.44 7.69 -5.10
CA GLY A 205 16.00 7.92 -6.42
C GLY A 205 15.60 6.88 -7.47
N VAL A 206 14.49 6.18 -7.24
CA VAL A 206 13.96 5.19 -8.19
C VAL A 206 13.18 5.91 -9.29
N ASP A 207 13.43 5.53 -10.54
CA ASP A 207 12.59 5.88 -11.69
C ASP A 207 11.30 5.07 -11.61
N VAL A 208 10.20 5.73 -11.30
CA VAL A 208 8.92 5.08 -11.02
C VAL A 208 8.32 4.38 -12.24
N PRO A 209 8.28 4.95 -13.45
CA PRO A 209 7.90 4.23 -14.65
C PRO A 209 8.73 2.96 -14.90
N ALA A 210 10.06 3.04 -14.74
CA ALA A 210 10.93 1.87 -14.88
C ALA A 210 10.63 0.80 -13.83
N ALA A 211 10.35 1.18 -12.57
CA ALA A 211 9.96 0.28 -11.51
C ALA A 211 8.63 -0.43 -11.82
N ILE A 212 7.64 0.29 -12.36
CA ILE A 212 6.35 -0.25 -12.81
C ILE A 212 6.56 -1.31 -13.90
N HIS A 213 7.38 -1.02 -14.91
CA HIS A 213 7.71 -1.99 -15.97
C HIS A 213 8.43 -3.22 -15.43
N ALA A 214 9.36 -3.04 -14.49
CA ALA A 214 10.09 -4.17 -13.89
C ALA A 214 9.20 -5.08 -13.05
N LEU A 215 8.20 -4.53 -12.36
CA LEU A 215 7.25 -5.29 -11.57
C LEU A 215 6.18 -5.97 -12.42
N GLY A 216 5.71 -5.34 -13.50
CA GLY A 216 4.73 -5.89 -14.43
C GLY A 216 3.50 -6.48 -13.73
N ASP A 217 3.24 -7.78 -13.94
CA ASP A 217 2.09 -8.52 -13.38
C ASP A 217 2.13 -8.68 -11.84
N ALA A 218 3.18 -8.22 -11.19
CA ALA A 218 3.28 -8.22 -9.75
C ALA A 218 2.51 -7.07 -9.09
N ILE A 219 2.15 -6.01 -9.81
CA ILE A 219 1.37 -4.89 -9.26
C ILE A 219 -0.10 -5.31 -9.19
N PHE A 220 -0.63 -5.46 -7.96
CA PHE A 220 -2.02 -5.85 -7.70
C PHE A 220 -2.88 -4.69 -7.27
N HIS A 221 -2.28 -3.67 -6.68
CA HIS A 221 -2.92 -2.44 -6.24
C HIS A 221 -1.95 -1.27 -6.37
N PHE A 222 -2.46 -0.03 -6.36
CA PHE A 222 -1.67 1.17 -6.54
C PHE A 222 -2.14 2.26 -5.58
N HIS A 223 -1.22 2.79 -4.79
CA HIS A 223 -1.44 3.98 -3.97
C HIS A 223 -0.96 5.24 -4.71
N ALA A 224 -1.86 6.19 -4.87
CA ALA A 224 -1.51 7.52 -5.33
C ALA A 224 -1.16 8.40 -4.13
N LYS A 225 0.10 8.37 -3.77
CA LYS A 225 0.73 9.21 -2.74
C LYS A 225 2.01 9.83 -3.30
N ASP A 226 2.29 11.04 -2.95
CA ASP A 226 3.42 11.80 -3.45
C ASP A 226 4.42 12.15 -2.35
N VAL A 227 5.60 12.59 -2.73
CA VAL A 227 6.67 13.01 -1.83
C VAL A 227 7.46 14.14 -2.46
N ALA A 228 7.86 15.13 -1.67
CA ALA A 228 8.77 16.18 -2.10
C ALA A 228 10.09 16.12 -1.32
N LEU A 229 11.21 16.26 -2.03
CA LEU A 229 12.53 16.40 -1.43
C LEU A 229 12.78 17.85 -1.02
N ASP A 230 13.20 18.07 0.21
CA ASP A 230 13.80 19.35 0.59
C ASP A 230 15.25 19.39 0.11
N ARG A 231 15.50 20.18 -0.94
CA ARG A 231 16.80 20.24 -1.60
C ARG A 231 17.92 20.72 -0.68
N ASN A 232 17.63 21.58 0.30
CA ASN A 232 18.64 22.08 1.22
C ASN A 232 19.04 21.01 2.23
N ASN A 233 18.06 20.36 2.84
CA ASN A 233 18.29 19.29 3.81
C ASN A 233 18.97 18.08 3.15
N VAL A 234 18.54 17.68 1.94
CA VAL A 234 19.17 16.59 1.18
C VAL A 234 20.63 16.89 0.83
N ARG A 235 20.97 18.13 0.43
CA ARG A 235 22.35 18.50 0.11
C ARG A 235 23.31 18.37 1.29
N VAL A 236 22.80 18.48 2.52
CA VAL A 236 23.60 18.39 3.75
C VAL A 236 23.58 16.99 4.34
N ASN A 237 22.41 16.34 4.39
CA ASN A 237 22.19 15.14 5.18
C ASN A 237 21.87 13.88 4.33
N GLY A 238 21.67 14.03 3.02
CA GLY A 238 21.18 12.94 2.16
C GLY A 238 19.70 12.63 2.40
N VAL A 239 19.23 11.48 1.91
CA VAL A 239 17.82 11.09 1.89
C VAL A 239 17.43 10.10 2.98
N ILE A 240 18.40 9.42 3.63
CA ILE A 240 18.12 8.53 4.78
C ILE A 240 17.87 9.40 5.99
N ASP A 241 16.62 9.47 6.42
CA ASP A 241 16.16 10.41 7.43
C ASP A 241 15.33 9.71 8.50
N ALA A 242 15.82 9.74 9.73
CA ALA A 242 15.17 9.16 10.92
C ALA A 242 14.47 10.23 11.82
N LYS A 243 14.40 11.49 11.38
CA LYS A 243 13.72 12.54 12.14
C LYS A 243 12.20 12.27 12.17
N SER A 244 11.55 12.68 13.28
CA SER A 244 10.09 12.59 13.40
C SER A 244 9.40 13.33 12.25
N TYR A 245 8.26 12.81 11.77
CA TYR A 245 7.41 13.48 10.78
C TYR A 245 6.87 14.83 11.29
N THR A 246 6.90 15.10 12.61
CA THR A 246 6.54 16.40 13.18
C THR A 246 7.63 17.47 13.02
N GLN A 247 8.87 17.08 12.70
CA GLN A 247 9.99 17.97 12.43
C GLN A 247 10.07 18.37 10.95
N MET A 248 8.96 18.80 10.38
CA MET A 248 8.75 18.98 8.94
C MET A 248 9.83 19.81 8.26
N ALA A 249 10.22 20.96 8.86
CA ALA A 249 11.23 21.88 8.28
C ALA A 249 12.65 21.30 8.23
N GLU A 250 12.94 20.29 9.04
CA GLU A 250 14.29 19.70 9.18
C GLU A 250 14.45 18.41 8.37
N ARG A 251 13.35 17.85 7.87
CA ARG A 251 13.35 16.57 7.15
C ARG A 251 13.89 16.73 5.74
N SER A 252 14.56 15.68 5.26
CA SER A 252 15.06 15.61 3.88
C SER A 252 13.94 15.44 2.85
N TRP A 253 12.81 14.91 3.25
CA TRP A 253 11.63 14.74 2.41
C TRP A 253 10.36 14.68 3.25
N LEU A 254 9.25 15.06 2.62
CA LEU A 254 7.91 15.01 3.20
C LEU A 254 6.95 14.36 2.24
N PHE A 255 6.03 13.55 2.76
CA PHE A 255 4.86 13.15 1.99
C PHE A 255 4.04 14.38 1.62
N ARG A 256 3.52 14.38 0.41
CA ARG A 256 2.76 15.49 -0.12
C ARG A 256 1.48 15.01 -0.80
N THR A 257 0.51 15.88 -0.83
CA THR A 257 -0.64 15.72 -1.71
C THR A 257 -0.18 15.44 -3.13
N VAL A 258 -0.83 14.48 -3.81
CA VAL A 258 -0.48 14.11 -5.19
C VAL A 258 -0.47 15.32 -6.10
N GLY A 259 0.62 15.49 -6.83
CA GLY A 259 0.87 16.66 -7.70
C GLY A 259 1.63 17.81 -7.03
N TRP A 260 1.95 17.67 -5.73
CA TRP A 260 2.72 18.69 -4.98
C TRP A 260 4.18 18.30 -4.76
N GLY A 261 4.53 17.06 -5.03
CA GLY A 261 5.92 16.58 -5.10
C GLY A 261 6.39 16.47 -6.55
N HIS A 262 5.59 15.80 -7.37
CA HIS A 262 5.84 15.54 -8.79
C HIS A 262 4.69 16.09 -9.63
N GLY A 263 4.99 16.61 -10.81
CA GLY A 263 4.02 17.31 -11.66
C GLY A 263 3.16 16.39 -12.54
N ALA A 264 2.34 17.02 -13.37
CA ALA A 264 1.41 16.27 -14.24
C ALA A 264 2.13 15.41 -15.29
N THR A 265 3.33 15.81 -15.74
CA THR A 265 4.11 15.02 -16.68
C THR A 265 4.55 13.70 -16.08
N GLU A 266 5.15 13.71 -14.90
CA GLU A 266 5.60 12.51 -14.20
C GLU A 266 4.43 11.59 -13.86
N TRP A 267 3.31 12.14 -13.39
CA TRP A 267 2.11 11.34 -13.10
C TRP A 267 1.44 10.79 -14.35
N ALA A 268 1.49 11.50 -15.50
CA ALA A 268 1.01 10.96 -16.78
C ALA A 268 1.89 9.81 -17.30
N GLU A 269 3.20 9.88 -17.10
CA GLU A 269 4.14 8.79 -17.39
C GLU A 269 3.84 7.56 -16.51
N ILE A 270 3.58 7.76 -15.23
CA ILE A 270 3.15 6.69 -14.30
C ILE A 270 1.86 6.02 -14.79
N MET A 271 0.82 6.81 -15.13
CA MET A 271 -0.45 6.26 -15.65
C MET A 271 -0.24 5.51 -16.96
N SER A 272 0.63 6.00 -17.82
CA SER A 272 1.00 5.34 -19.07
C SER A 272 1.71 4.01 -18.83
N ALA A 273 2.70 3.99 -17.91
CA ALA A 273 3.42 2.78 -17.54
C ALA A 273 2.47 1.72 -16.93
N LEU A 274 1.55 2.11 -16.04
CA LEU A 274 0.52 1.22 -15.51
C LEU A 274 -0.35 0.62 -16.62
N ARG A 275 -0.79 1.44 -17.58
CA ARG A 275 -1.58 0.98 -18.73
C ARG A 275 -0.79 0.00 -19.59
N LEU A 276 0.49 0.27 -19.86
CA LEU A 276 1.35 -0.56 -20.70
C LEU A 276 1.59 -1.96 -20.11
N ILE A 277 1.65 -2.10 -18.78
CA ILE A 277 1.75 -3.42 -18.13
C ILE A 277 0.39 -4.13 -17.99
N GLY A 278 -0.70 -3.55 -18.50
CA GLY A 278 -2.05 -4.11 -18.40
C GLY A 278 -2.75 -3.87 -17.06
N TYR A 279 -2.27 -2.97 -16.22
CA TYR A 279 -2.96 -2.61 -14.98
C TYR A 279 -4.25 -1.85 -15.30
N ASP A 280 -5.38 -2.40 -14.91
CA ASP A 280 -6.70 -1.80 -15.10
C ASP A 280 -7.56 -1.89 -13.83
N HIS A 281 -6.93 -1.69 -12.69
CA HIS A 281 -7.59 -1.69 -11.40
C HIS A 281 -7.76 -0.24 -10.86
N VAL A 282 -7.68 -0.05 -9.58
CA VAL A 282 -7.92 1.24 -8.91
C VAL A 282 -6.60 1.96 -8.63
N VAL A 283 -6.54 3.24 -8.94
CA VAL A 283 -5.56 4.20 -8.43
C VAL A 283 -6.17 4.78 -7.15
N SER A 284 -5.68 4.33 -6.00
CA SER A 284 -6.24 4.65 -4.67
C SER A 284 -5.47 5.82 -4.06
N ILE A 285 -6.14 6.96 -3.85
CA ILE A 285 -5.54 8.10 -3.18
C ILE A 285 -5.21 7.72 -1.74
N GLU A 286 -3.95 7.90 -1.35
CA GLU A 286 -3.50 7.89 0.03
C GLU A 286 -2.94 9.27 0.37
N HIS A 287 -3.31 9.83 1.52
CA HIS A 287 -2.95 11.18 1.90
C HIS A 287 -2.30 11.22 3.28
N GLU A 288 -1.05 11.66 3.31
CA GLU A 288 -0.24 11.86 4.52
C GLU A 288 0.53 13.18 4.49
N ASP A 289 -0.04 14.21 3.84
CA ASP A 289 0.58 15.54 3.73
C ASP A 289 0.40 16.32 5.04
N ALA A 290 1.49 16.53 5.77
CA ALA A 290 1.48 17.30 7.01
C ALA A 290 1.29 18.81 6.80
N LEU A 291 1.38 19.31 5.55
CA LEU A 291 1.22 20.72 5.20
C LEU A 291 -0.17 21.07 4.66
N ALA A 292 -1.04 20.07 4.50
CA ALA A 292 -2.40 20.24 4.03
C ALA A 292 -3.40 19.56 4.98
N SER A 293 -4.59 20.12 5.13
CA SER A 293 -5.66 19.39 5.83
C SER A 293 -6.10 18.18 5.00
N VAL A 294 -6.73 17.20 5.66
CA VAL A 294 -7.29 16.02 4.99
C VAL A 294 -8.23 16.41 3.86
N ASP A 295 -9.12 17.37 4.12
CA ASP A 295 -10.11 17.81 3.13
C ASP A 295 -9.48 18.53 1.95
N GLU A 296 -8.55 19.43 2.20
CA GLU A 296 -7.82 20.16 1.17
C GLU A 296 -6.96 19.22 0.32
N GLY A 297 -6.17 18.36 0.97
CA GLY A 297 -5.33 17.40 0.28
C GLY A 297 -6.13 16.39 -0.54
N PHE A 298 -7.21 15.84 0.00
CA PHE A 298 -8.10 14.96 -0.73
C PHE A 298 -8.71 15.64 -1.97
N ALA A 299 -9.28 16.84 -1.81
CA ALA A 299 -9.88 17.58 -2.92
C ALA A 299 -8.84 17.90 -4.02
N ASN A 300 -7.63 18.32 -3.63
CA ASN A 300 -6.55 18.61 -4.56
C ASN A 300 -6.06 17.35 -5.28
N ALA A 301 -5.89 16.22 -4.58
CA ALA A 301 -5.50 14.95 -5.19
C ALA A 301 -6.54 14.46 -6.22
N VAL A 302 -7.84 14.53 -5.89
CA VAL A 302 -8.91 14.18 -6.83
C VAL A 302 -8.88 15.08 -8.07
N LYS A 303 -8.77 16.39 -7.88
CA LYS A 303 -8.71 17.38 -8.98
C LYS A 303 -7.51 17.10 -9.89
N PHE A 304 -6.35 16.81 -9.31
CA PHE A 304 -5.12 16.57 -10.03
C PHE A 304 -5.14 15.25 -10.81
N LEU A 305 -5.55 14.14 -10.19
CA LEU A 305 -5.51 12.81 -10.80
C LEU A 305 -6.60 12.58 -11.83
N ARG A 306 -7.79 13.17 -11.66
CA ARG A 306 -8.96 12.92 -12.52
C ARG A 306 -8.67 13.01 -14.02
N PRO A 307 -8.00 14.05 -14.54
CA PRO A 307 -7.67 14.16 -15.97
C PRO A 307 -6.58 13.18 -16.44
N LEU A 308 -5.81 12.60 -15.51
CA LEU A 308 -4.70 11.70 -15.84
C LEU A 308 -5.13 10.22 -15.88
N ILE A 309 -6.26 9.86 -15.28
CA ILE A 309 -6.75 8.47 -15.25
C ILE A 309 -7.22 8.04 -16.63
N LEU A 310 -6.58 7.00 -17.18
CA LEU A 310 -6.98 6.36 -18.44
C LEU A 310 -8.14 5.39 -18.17
N ARG A 311 -9.39 5.86 -18.34
CA ARG A 311 -10.60 5.10 -17.99
C ARG A 311 -11.00 4.08 -19.02
N GLU A 312 -10.87 4.42 -20.30
CA GLU A 312 -11.28 3.57 -21.40
C GLU A 312 -10.17 2.59 -21.80
N GLN A 313 -10.55 1.44 -22.30
CA GLN A 313 -9.60 0.52 -22.92
C GLN A 313 -9.08 1.15 -24.22
N PRO A 314 -7.79 0.95 -24.55
CA PRO A 314 -7.26 1.44 -25.81
C PRO A 314 -7.99 0.78 -26.98
N ALA A 315 -8.41 1.59 -27.94
CA ALA A 315 -8.90 1.08 -29.23
C ALA A 315 -7.76 0.49 -30.05
N GLU A 316 -8.11 -0.34 -31.06
CA GLU A 316 -7.15 -0.72 -32.07
C GLU A 316 -6.54 0.53 -32.74
N ALA A 317 -5.28 0.45 -33.08
CA ALA A 317 -4.57 1.55 -33.75
C ALA A 317 -5.12 1.72 -35.17
N TRP A 318 -6.13 2.58 -35.32
CA TRP A 318 -6.84 2.80 -36.59
C TRP A 318 -5.94 3.40 -37.71
N TRP A 319 -4.74 3.84 -37.35
CA TRP A 319 -3.74 4.41 -38.27
C TRP A 319 -2.68 3.42 -38.76
N VAL A 320 -2.74 2.12 -38.38
CA VAL A 320 -1.79 1.06 -38.79
C VAL A 320 -2.37 0.17 -39.86
#